data_685e29e7ec2036e3cb05a1922acfee37
#
_entry.id   685e29e7ec2036e3cb05a1922acfee37
#
_cell.length_a   1.000
_cell.length_b   1.000
_cell.length_c   1.000
_cell.angle_alpha   90.00
_cell.angle_beta   90.00
_cell.angle_gamma   90.00
#
_symmetry.space_group_name_H-M   'P 1'
#
loop_
_entity.id
_entity.type
_entity.pdbx_description
1 polymer ?
#
loop_
_entity_poly.entity_id
_entity_poly.type
_entity_poly.pdbx_seq_one_letter_code
_entity_poly.pdbx_strand_id
1 'polypeptide(L)'
;MINIAGVVSIVLFYILILAVGIWAGRKKESGNDSEEEVMLAGRSIGLFVGIFTMTATWVGGGYINGTAEAIYTSGLVWCQAPFGYALSLVFGGIFFANPMRKQGYITMLDPLQDSFGERMGGLLFLPALCGEVFWAAGILAALGATLSVIIDMEQETSVILSACIAVFYTLFGGLYSVAYTDVIQLFCIFIGLWMCIPFAWTNDHVKSLSSMDVDWIGEIGEGYTWYYIDYGLLLIFGGIPWQVYFQRVLSSKTAGRAQILSYVAAFGCILMAIPPVLIGAIAKATPWNETDYKGPWPLTTQETSMILPMVLQYLTPDFVSFFGLGAVSAAVMSSADSSVLSASSMFARNVYRLIFRQRASEMEIIWVMRVSILVVGVLSTIMALTIPSIYGLWSMCSDLVYCILFPQLLMVVHFKHHCNTYGSLAAYIIAFLVRLSGGEAMLGLPALIHYPGYNEETSTQMFPFRTMAMIMSLITLIGVSWWTKWVFETGRLAPHYDYFRCVVNIPEELHRVGEPSDSGEQLSVMAGGMTRMYGAATMVGKDERNGRINPALEPDDDLPVAEAQRQMQQSAGGGGGVAAQGSVVPGTGPAQAHTAF
;
A
#
# COMPACT_ATOMS: atom_id res chain seq x y z
N MET A 1 4.58 6.27 36.05
CA MET A 1 4.14 7.66 36.34
C MET A 1 3.71 8.31 35.05
N ILE A 2 2.49 8.84 34.96
CA ILE A 2 1.93 9.42 33.74
C ILE A 2 2.82 10.55 33.23
N ASN A 3 3.26 10.46 31.98
CA ASN A 3 3.99 11.54 31.30
C ASN A 3 3.00 12.59 30.76
N ILE A 4 2.72 13.60 31.57
CA ILE A 4 1.76 14.67 31.23
C ILE A 4 2.19 15.40 29.95
N ALA A 5 3.49 15.65 29.77
CA ALA A 5 4.02 16.28 28.56
C ALA A 5 3.73 15.43 27.31
N GLY A 6 3.93 14.11 27.40
CA GLY A 6 3.60 13.18 26.31
C GLY A 6 2.11 13.13 26.00
N VAL A 7 1.24 13.09 26.99
CA VAL A 7 -0.23 13.14 26.79
C VAL A 7 -0.65 14.43 26.10
N VAL A 8 -0.15 15.58 26.56
CA VAL A 8 -0.44 16.88 25.96
C VAL A 8 0.07 16.93 24.51
N SER A 9 1.26 16.37 24.24
CA SER A 9 1.82 16.25 22.90
C SER A 9 0.88 15.49 21.96
N ILE A 10 0.47 14.30 22.34
CA ILE A 10 -0.43 13.45 21.52
C ILE A 10 -1.73 14.18 21.22
N VAL A 11 -2.36 14.77 22.22
CA VAL A 11 -3.63 15.50 22.06
C VAL A 11 -3.46 16.68 21.10
N LEU A 12 -2.39 17.46 21.24
CA LEU A 12 -2.11 18.60 20.36
C LEU A 12 -1.86 18.14 18.91
N PHE A 13 -1.06 17.08 18.72
CA PHE A 13 -0.80 16.54 17.39
C PHE A 13 -2.09 15.98 16.74
N TYR A 14 -2.95 15.30 17.50
CA TYR A 14 -4.22 14.80 16.97
C TYR A 14 -5.18 15.93 16.61
N ILE A 15 -5.26 16.99 17.41
CA ILE A 15 -6.07 18.19 17.08
C ILE A 15 -5.53 18.85 15.81
N LEU A 16 -4.21 18.98 15.67
CA LEU A 16 -3.58 19.53 14.47
C LEU A 16 -3.92 18.71 13.21
N ILE A 17 -3.76 17.39 13.29
CA ILE A 17 -4.06 16.46 12.18
C ILE A 17 -5.54 16.52 11.82
N LEU A 18 -6.44 16.52 12.81
CA LEU A 18 -7.88 16.62 12.61
C LEU A 18 -8.25 17.96 11.93
N ALA A 19 -7.67 19.07 12.38
CA ALA A 19 -7.91 20.38 11.78
C ALA A 19 -7.49 20.43 10.31
N VAL A 20 -6.33 19.85 9.98
CA VAL A 20 -5.83 19.75 8.59
C VAL A 20 -6.71 18.82 7.76
N GLY A 21 -7.12 17.68 8.31
CA GLY A 21 -8.02 16.74 7.64
C GLY A 21 -9.37 17.38 7.29
N ILE A 22 -9.97 18.13 8.23
CA ILE A 22 -11.22 18.90 8.01
C ILE A 22 -11.00 19.99 6.95
N TRP A 23 -9.88 20.72 7.03
CA TRP A 23 -9.55 21.75 6.04
C TRP A 23 -9.40 21.16 4.64
N ALA A 24 -8.65 20.06 4.50
CA ALA A 24 -8.47 19.36 3.23
C ALA A 24 -9.79 18.82 2.69
N GLY A 25 -10.63 18.21 3.54
CA GLY A 25 -11.94 17.72 3.14
C GLY A 25 -12.90 18.82 2.65
N ARG A 26 -12.78 20.05 3.21
CA ARG A 26 -13.56 21.21 2.74
C ARG A 26 -13.08 21.80 1.42
N LYS A 27 -11.79 21.58 1.08
CA LYS A 27 -11.19 22.07 -0.17
C LYS A 27 -11.52 21.19 -1.38
N LYS A 28 -12.19 20.09 -1.18
CA LYS A 28 -12.67 19.18 -2.22
C LYS A 28 -13.53 19.96 -3.22
N GLU A 29 -13.09 20.04 -4.47
CA GLU A 29 -13.72 20.88 -5.52
C GLU A 29 -15.04 20.29 -6.05
N SER A 30 -15.23 19.02 -5.91
CA SER A 30 -16.39 18.29 -6.45
C SER A 30 -17.36 17.94 -5.31
N GLY A 31 -18.55 18.53 -5.35
CA GLY A 31 -19.66 18.15 -4.47
C GLY A 31 -20.23 16.76 -4.74
N ASN A 32 -19.52 15.93 -5.50
CA ASN A 32 -19.93 14.60 -5.92
C ASN A 32 -19.08 13.57 -5.19
N ASP A 33 -19.64 12.89 -4.20
CA ASP A 33 -19.00 11.77 -3.51
C ASP A 33 -19.01 10.52 -4.41
N SER A 34 -18.18 10.52 -5.47
CA SER A 34 -17.97 9.35 -6.32
C SER A 34 -16.97 8.39 -5.69
N GLU A 35 -17.06 7.11 -6.06
CA GLU A 35 -16.11 6.08 -5.66
C GLU A 35 -14.66 6.48 -5.99
N GLU A 36 -14.43 7.00 -7.19
CA GLU A 36 -13.10 7.45 -7.65
C GLU A 36 -12.57 8.63 -6.82
N GLU A 37 -13.44 9.55 -6.42
CA GLU A 37 -13.07 10.68 -5.58
C GLU A 37 -12.66 10.24 -4.17
N VAL A 38 -13.39 9.30 -3.57
CA VAL A 38 -13.09 8.80 -2.22
C VAL A 38 -11.85 7.90 -2.22
N MET A 39 -11.70 7.03 -3.24
CA MET A 39 -10.64 6.02 -3.29
C MET A 39 -9.34 6.54 -3.89
N LEU A 40 -9.39 7.47 -4.86
CA LEU A 40 -8.23 7.95 -5.62
C LEU A 40 -8.08 9.48 -5.61
N ALA A 41 -8.87 10.20 -4.81
CA ALA A 41 -8.86 11.66 -4.79
C ALA A 41 -9.02 12.30 -6.19
N GLY A 42 -9.89 11.69 -7.03
CA GLY A 42 -10.15 12.15 -8.40
C GLY A 42 -8.90 12.18 -9.30
N ARG A 43 -7.87 11.39 -8.98
CA ARG A 43 -6.55 11.36 -9.66
C ARG A 43 -5.86 12.73 -9.76
N SER A 44 -6.12 13.60 -8.80
CA SER A 44 -5.67 15.00 -8.79
C SER A 44 -4.40 15.25 -7.95
N ILE A 45 -3.86 14.20 -7.30
CA ILE A 45 -2.72 14.32 -6.39
C ILE A 45 -1.47 14.77 -7.15
N GLY A 46 -0.93 15.92 -6.76
CA GLY A 46 0.31 16.45 -7.29
C GLY A 46 1.54 15.64 -6.87
N LEU A 47 2.65 15.76 -7.62
CA LEU A 47 3.87 14.99 -7.36
C LEU A 47 4.41 15.20 -5.93
N PHE A 48 4.44 16.44 -5.44
CA PHE A 48 4.92 16.76 -4.10
C PHE A 48 4.09 16.06 -3.02
N VAL A 49 2.78 16.26 -3.02
CA VAL A 49 1.87 15.61 -2.08
C VAL A 49 1.96 14.08 -2.22
N GLY A 50 2.04 13.57 -3.46
CA GLY A 50 2.18 12.15 -3.74
C GLY A 50 3.44 11.53 -3.12
N ILE A 51 4.60 12.18 -3.23
CA ILE A 51 5.85 11.72 -2.60
C ILE A 51 5.71 11.70 -1.07
N PHE A 52 5.18 12.77 -0.49
CA PHE A 52 5.03 12.87 0.95
C PHE A 52 4.03 11.85 1.51
N THR A 53 2.87 11.69 0.89
CA THR A 53 1.88 10.70 1.33
C THR A 53 2.38 9.27 1.15
N MET A 54 3.11 8.96 0.05
CA MET A 54 3.71 7.64 -0.13
C MET A 54 4.76 7.35 0.96
N THR A 55 5.66 8.28 1.21
CA THR A 55 6.71 8.12 2.23
C THR A 55 6.10 8.03 3.64
N ALA A 56 5.16 8.90 4.00
CA ALA A 56 4.51 8.89 5.32
C ALA A 56 3.72 7.60 5.57
N THR A 57 3.11 7.06 4.55
CA THR A 57 2.36 5.80 4.64
C THR A 57 3.29 4.61 4.93
N TRP A 58 4.45 4.55 4.26
CA TRP A 58 5.45 3.50 4.49
C TRP A 58 6.15 3.66 5.84
N VAL A 59 6.51 4.90 6.21
CA VAL A 59 7.20 5.23 7.47
C VAL A 59 6.16 5.38 8.60
N GLY A 60 5.44 4.31 8.89
CA GLY A 60 4.43 4.26 9.93
C GLY A 60 4.93 3.67 11.24
N GLY A 61 3.99 3.41 12.14
CA GLY A 61 4.28 2.85 13.46
C GLY A 61 5.00 1.52 13.41
N GLY A 62 4.53 0.57 12.60
CA GLY A 62 5.20 -0.71 12.39
C GLY A 62 6.62 -0.54 11.84
N TYR A 63 6.82 0.44 10.96
CA TYR A 63 8.13 0.76 10.38
C TYR A 63 9.12 1.27 11.46
N ILE A 64 8.76 2.32 12.20
CA ILE A 64 9.69 2.96 13.14
C ILE A 64 9.86 2.15 14.43
N ASN A 65 8.79 1.67 15.03
CA ASN A 65 8.85 0.89 16.26
C ASN A 65 9.43 -0.51 15.99
N GLY A 66 8.97 -1.18 14.93
CA GLY A 66 9.47 -2.50 14.55
C GLY A 66 10.94 -2.49 14.16
N THR A 67 11.44 -1.44 13.49
CA THR A 67 12.87 -1.29 13.20
C THR A 67 13.68 -1.20 14.50
N ALA A 68 13.28 -0.36 15.45
CA ALA A 68 13.97 -0.23 16.73
C ALA A 68 13.94 -1.54 17.53
N GLU A 69 12.81 -2.24 17.55
CA GLU A 69 12.65 -3.58 18.14
C GLU A 69 13.62 -4.59 17.51
N ALA A 70 13.66 -4.67 16.17
CA ALA A 70 14.51 -5.62 15.44
C ALA A 70 16.00 -5.38 15.67
N ILE A 71 16.44 -4.11 15.69
CA ILE A 71 17.84 -3.76 16.00
C ILE A 71 18.19 -4.17 17.42
N TYR A 72 17.32 -3.91 18.38
CA TYR A 72 17.54 -4.29 19.77
C TYR A 72 17.64 -5.81 19.95
N THR A 73 16.72 -6.56 19.37
CA THR A 73 16.61 -8.01 19.56
C THR A 73 17.60 -8.80 18.71
N SER A 74 17.70 -8.48 17.43
CA SER A 74 18.38 -9.31 16.42
C SER A 74 19.55 -8.63 15.71
N GLY A 75 19.69 -7.31 15.83
CA GLY A 75 20.72 -6.52 15.18
C GLY A 75 20.36 -6.04 13.76
N LEU A 76 21.20 -5.17 13.22
CA LEU A 76 21.01 -4.50 11.93
C LEU A 76 20.90 -5.48 10.76
N VAL A 77 21.73 -6.52 10.77
CA VAL A 77 21.76 -7.53 9.70
C VAL A 77 20.40 -8.18 9.51
N TRP A 78 19.67 -8.47 10.58
CA TRP A 78 18.34 -9.08 10.53
C TRP A 78 17.20 -8.09 10.31
N CYS A 79 17.47 -6.79 10.44
CA CYS A 79 16.48 -5.74 10.20
C CYS A 79 16.32 -5.45 8.70
N GLN A 80 15.80 -6.40 7.93
CA GLN A 80 15.67 -6.29 6.49
C GLN A 80 14.44 -5.50 6.01
N ALA A 81 13.39 -5.38 6.84
CA ALA A 81 12.10 -4.84 6.42
C ALA A 81 12.19 -3.38 5.88
N PRO A 82 12.86 -2.41 6.52
CA PRO A 82 12.97 -1.06 5.96
C PRO A 82 13.60 -1.02 4.58
N PHE A 83 14.64 -1.81 4.37
CA PHE A 83 15.38 -1.88 3.10
C PHE A 83 14.61 -2.67 2.04
N GLY A 84 14.01 -3.79 2.42
CA GLY A 84 13.20 -4.61 1.53
C GLY A 84 11.99 -3.84 0.99
N TYR A 85 11.25 -3.16 1.86
CA TYR A 85 10.10 -2.34 1.45
C TYR A 85 10.49 -1.07 0.69
N ALA A 86 11.66 -0.47 0.93
CA ALA A 86 12.16 0.60 0.08
C ALA A 86 12.48 0.08 -1.33
N LEU A 87 13.10 -1.09 -1.44
CA LEU A 87 13.36 -1.74 -2.73
C LEU A 87 12.07 -2.16 -3.43
N SER A 88 11.01 -2.54 -2.70
CA SER A 88 9.71 -2.84 -3.30
C SER A 88 9.12 -1.63 -4.02
N LEU A 89 9.30 -0.42 -3.49
CA LEU A 89 8.90 0.82 -4.17
C LEU A 89 9.70 1.07 -5.45
N VAL A 90 11.00 0.77 -5.45
CA VAL A 90 11.84 0.87 -6.65
C VAL A 90 11.36 -0.10 -7.73
N PHE A 91 11.24 -1.39 -7.41
CA PHE A 91 10.78 -2.41 -8.37
C PHE A 91 9.32 -2.20 -8.77
N GLY A 92 8.46 -1.79 -7.85
CA GLY A 92 7.08 -1.38 -8.12
C GLY A 92 7.03 -0.22 -9.11
N GLY A 93 7.87 0.79 -8.94
CA GLY A 93 8.01 1.93 -9.86
C GLY A 93 8.49 1.52 -11.25
N ILE A 94 9.50 0.62 -11.34
CA ILE A 94 10.06 0.16 -12.60
C ILE A 94 9.04 -0.67 -13.39
N PHE A 95 8.45 -1.67 -12.75
CA PHE A 95 7.67 -2.69 -13.46
C PHE A 95 6.16 -2.44 -13.47
N PHE A 96 5.59 -1.82 -12.42
CA PHE A 96 4.13 -1.80 -12.24
C PHE A 96 3.49 -0.43 -12.30
N ALA A 97 4.15 0.64 -11.82
CA ALA A 97 3.53 1.97 -11.70
C ALA A 97 3.01 2.52 -13.02
N ASN A 98 3.84 2.46 -14.07
CA ASN A 98 3.49 2.97 -15.38
C ASN A 98 2.36 2.18 -16.05
N PRO A 99 2.46 0.84 -16.24
CA PRO A 99 1.40 0.07 -16.89
C PRO A 99 0.08 0.13 -16.11
N MET A 100 0.10 0.05 -14.80
CA MET A 100 -1.10 0.11 -13.96
C MET A 100 -1.81 1.47 -14.07
N ARG A 101 -1.04 2.58 -14.02
CA ARG A 101 -1.61 3.92 -14.15
C ARG A 101 -2.16 4.19 -15.55
N LYS A 102 -1.49 3.70 -16.61
CA LYS A 102 -1.96 3.84 -18.01
C LYS A 102 -3.28 3.12 -18.26
N GLN A 103 -3.49 1.97 -17.65
CA GLN A 103 -4.75 1.21 -17.77
C GLN A 103 -5.93 1.87 -17.04
N GLY A 104 -5.67 2.85 -16.17
CA GLY A 104 -6.73 3.58 -15.47
C GLY A 104 -7.47 2.77 -14.39
N TYR A 105 -6.86 1.74 -13.84
CA TYR A 105 -7.43 0.96 -12.74
C TYR A 105 -7.70 1.79 -11.49
N ILE A 106 -8.63 1.36 -10.66
CA ILE A 106 -8.98 2.01 -9.39
C ILE A 106 -8.34 1.28 -8.21
N THR A 107 -8.24 -0.05 -8.29
CA THR A 107 -7.61 -0.87 -7.26
C THR A 107 -6.54 -1.78 -7.84
N MET A 108 -5.69 -2.30 -6.95
CA MET A 108 -4.69 -3.31 -7.29
C MET A 108 -5.32 -4.60 -7.86
N LEU A 109 -6.54 -4.94 -7.44
CA LEU A 109 -7.20 -6.17 -7.86
C LEU A 109 -7.89 -6.07 -9.23
N ASP A 110 -8.11 -4.87 -9.74
CA ASP A 110 -8.81 -4.66 -11.02
C ASP A 110 -8.15 -5.42 -12.18
N PRO A 111 -6.81 -5.41 -12.41
CA PRO A 111 -6.20 -6.18 -13.48
C PRO A 111 -6.37 -7.69 -13.31
N LEU A 112 -6.42 -8.17 -12.08
CA LEU A 112 -6.65 -9.59 -11.77
C LEU A 112 -8.10 -9.99 -12.08
N GLN A 113 -9.07 -9.14 -11.74
CA GLN A 113 -10.48 -9.34 -12.08
C GLN A 113 -10.73 -9.28 -13.59
N ASP A 114 -10.08 -8.35 -14.26
CA ASP A 114 -10.11 -8.20 -15.73
C ASP A 114 -9.61 -9.45 -16.46
N SER A 115 -8.63 -10.13 -15.88
CA SER A 115 -7.98 -11.28 -16.52
C SER A 115 -8.58 -12.62 -16.11
N PHE A 116 -9.00 -12.75 -14.86
CA PHE A 116 -9.44 -14.02 -14.27
C PHE A 116 -10.93 -14.05 -13.91
N GLY A 117 -11.64 -12.94 -14.13
CA GLY A 117 -13.04 -12.80 -13.77
C GLY A 117 -13.26 -12.36 -12.34
N GLU A 118 -14.46 -11.82 -12.09
CA GLU A 118 -14.83 -11.17 -10.84
C GLU A 118 -14.71 -12.10 -9.62
N ARG A 119 -15.16 -13.34 -9.73
CA ARG A 119 -15.13 -14.32 -8.62
C ARG A 119 -13.72 -14.71 -8.23
N MET A 120 -12.83 -14.89 -9.21
CA MET A 120 -11.42 -15.20 -8.93
C MET A 120 -10.70 -13.99 -8.29
N GLY A 121 -10.99 -12.78 -8.76
CA GLY A 121 -10.52 -11.55 -8.12
C GLY A 121 -10.99 -11.41 -6.67
N GLY A 122 -12.24 -11.81 -6.38
CA GLY A 122 -12.73 -11.88 -5.00
C GLY A 122 -12.02 -12.91 -4.13
N LEU A 123 -11.60 -14.05 -4.69
CA LEU A 123 -10.76 -15.02 -3.98
C LEU A 123 -9.35 -14.45 -3.72
N LEU A 124 -8.78 -13.72 -4.68
CA LEU A 124 -7.49 -13.05 -4.54
C LEU A 124 -7.50 -11.87 -3.57
N PHE A 125 -8.69 -11.36 -3.22
CA PHE A 125 -8.83 -10.40 -2.14
C PHE A 125 -8.43 -10.96 -0.77
N LEU A 126 -8.61 -12.27 -0.51
CA LEU A 126 -8.32 -12.86 0.79
C LEU A 126 -6.85 -12.72 1.21
N PRO A 127 -5.83 -13.09 0.40
CA PRO A 127 -4.44 -12.84 0.76
C PRO A 127 -4.10 -11.35 0.87
N ALA A 128 -4.73 -10.48 0.07
CA ALA A 128 -4.57 -9.04 0.22
C ALA A 128 -5.12 -8.54 1.55
N LEU A 129 -6.31 -9.01 1.96
CA LEU A 129 -6.91 -8.69 3.25
C LEU A 129 -6.04 -9.17 4.42
N CYS A 130 -5.51 -10.40 4.35
CA CYS A 130 -4.58 -10.90 5.36
C CYS A 130 -3.37 -9.97 5.51
N GLY A 131 -2.75 -9.55 4.42
CA GLY A 131 -1.64 -8.59 4.43
C GLY A 131 -2.00 -7.27 5.12
N GLU A 132 -3.13 -6.68 4.75
CA GLU A 132 -3.61 -5.42 5.32
C GLU A 132 -3.96 -5.56 6.81
N VAL A 133 -4.54 -6.67 7.24
CA VAL A 133 -4.87 -6.94 8.66
C VAL A 133 -3.60 -7.05 9.50
N PHE A 134 -2.59 -7.79 9.05
CA PHE A 134 -1.32 -7.90 9.76
C PHE A 134 -0.59 -6.56 9.83
N TRP A 135 -0.59 -5.80 8.74
CA TRP A 135 0.03 -4.48 8.71
C TRP A 135 -0.69 -3.51 9.66
N ALA A 136 -2.01 -3.43 9.59
CA ALA A 136 -2.82 -2.62 10.52
C ALA A 136 -2.62 -3.07 11.98
N ALA A 137 -2.49 -4.37 12.24
CA ALA A 137 -2.20 -4.89 13.57
C ALA A 137 -0.84 -4.40 14.10
N GLY A 138 0.22 -4.43 13.28
CA GLY A 138 1.52 -3.89 13.65
C GLY A 138 1.49 -2.39 13.95
N ILE A 139 0.68 -1.64 13.21
CA ILE A 139 0.44 -0.21 13.44
C ILE A 139 -0.27 0.02 14.78
N LEU A 140 -1.35 -0.72 15.06
CA LEU A 140 -2.11 -0.60 16.31
C LEU A 140 -1.27 -1.03 17.52
N ALA A 141 -0.47 -2.09 17.39
CA ALA A 141 0.47 -2.52 18.43
C ALA A 141 1.52 -1.43 18.72
N ALA A 142 2.05 -0.76 17.69
CA ALA A 142 3.00 0.35 17.86
C ALA A 142 2.38 1.56 18.57
N LEU A 143 1.13 1.91 18.26
CA LEU A 143 0.41 2.97 18.95
C LEU A 143 0.12 2.56 20.40
N GLY A 144 -0.30 1.31 20.62
CA GLY A 144 -0.53 0.75 21.93
C GLY A 144 0.74 0.78 22.80
N ALA A 145 1.88 0.36 22.24
CA ALA A 145 3.18 0.44 22.90
C ALA A 145 3.55 1.88 23.28
N THR A 146 3.31 2.84 22.40
CA THR A 146 3.59 4.26 22.65
C THR A 146 2.68 4.82 23.75
N LEU A 147 1.39 4.54 23.70
CA LEU A 147 0.44 4.97 24.73
C LEU A 147 0.71 4.31 26.08
N SER A 148 1.07 3.02 26.11
CA SER A 148 1.42 2.29 27.32
C SER A 148 2.56 2.98 28.08
N VAL A 149 3.61 3.37 27.36
CA VAL A 149 4.75 4.09 27.97
C VAL A 149 4.35 5.49 28.49
N ILE A 150 3.52 6.23 27.77
CA ILE A 150 3.14 7.61 28.09
C ILE A 150 2.15 7.68 29.25
N ILE A 151 1.14 6.81 29.25
CA ILE A 151 0.01 6.85 30.19
C ILE A 151 0.23 5.90 31.37
N ASP A 152 1.27 5.06 31.32
CA ASP A 152 1.56 4.04 32.33
C ASP A 152 0.39 3.05 32.48
N MET A 153 -0.10 2.55 31.33
CA MET A 153 -1.26 1.68 31.21
C MET A 153 -0.84 0.31 30.66
N GLU A 154 -1.59 -0.73 30.97
CA GLU A 154 -1.38 -2.05 30.39
C GLU A 154 -1.44 -2.01 28.85
N GLN A 155 -0.52 -2.73 28.21
CA GLN A 155 -0.37 -2.69 26.75
C GLN A 155 -1.64 -3.14 26.03
N GLU A 156 -2.34 -4.17 26.52
CA GLU A 156 -3.59 -4.65 25.90
C GLU A 156 -4.66 -3.57 25.88
N THR A 157 -4.87 -2.88 27.00
CA THR A 157 -5.83 -1.78 27.10
C THR A 157 -5.41 -0.61 26.20
N SER A 158 -4.11 -0.33 26.11
CA SER A 158 -3.55 0.71 25.24
C SER A 158 -3.76 0.39 23.76
N VAL A 159 -3.62 -0.88 23.34
CA VAL A 159 -3.90 -1.34 21.96
C VAL A 159 -5.39 -1.16 21.63
N ILE A 160 -6.31 -1.55 22.52
CA ILE A 160 -7.76 -1.37 22.32
C ILE A 160 -8.12 0.12 22.21
N LEU A 161 -7.59 0.95 23.07
CA LEU A 161 -7.80 2.42 23.03
C LEU A 161 -7.30 2.99 21.71
N SER A 162 -6.11 2.56 21.27
CA SER A 162 -5.50 2.96 19.99
C SER A 162 -6.37 2.59 18.81
N ALA A 163 -6.91 1.37 18.81
CA ALA A 163 -7.81 0.90 17.76
C ALA A 163 -9.09 1.74 17.67
N CYS A 164 -9.69 2.07 18.82
CA CYS A 164 -10.87 2.95 18.86
C CYS A 164 -10.57 4.32 18.25
N ILE A 165 -9.43 4.93 18.59
CA ILE A 165 -9.04 6.24 18.07
C ILE A 165 -8.79 6.18 16.56
N ALA A 166 -7.99 5.20 16.09
CA ALA A 166 -7.64 5.05 14.69
C ALA A 166 -8.87 4.78 13.82
N VAL A 167 -9.72 3.83 14.21
CA VAL A 167 -10.94 3.48 13.46
C VAL A 167 -11.92 4.66 13.40
N PHE A 168 -12.13 5.36 14.53
CA PHE A 168 -13.01 6.53 14.56
C PHE A 168 -12.52 7.63 13.62
N TYR A 169 -11.23 7.91 13.60
CA TYR A 169 -10.65 8.91 12.72
C TYR A 169 -10.82 8.53 11.24
N THR A 170 -10.53 7.27 10.88
CA THR A 170 -10.60 6.77 9.49
C THR A 170 -12.02 6.79 8.91
N LEU A 171 -13.05 6.63 9.75
CA LEU A 171 -14.47 6.62 9.30
C LEU A 171 -14.89 7.89 8.54
N PHE A 172 -14.27 9.03 8.84
CA PHE A 172 -14.64 10.33 8.27
C PHE A 172 -13.68 10.82 7.18
N GLY A 173 -12.53 10.15 7.00
CA GLY A 173 -11.52 10.48 6.02
C GLY A 173 -11.75 9.79 4.67
N GLY A 174 -11.28 10.41 3.60
CA GLY A 174 -11.07 9.78 2.30
C GLY A 174 -9.62 10.01 1.88
N LEU A 175 -9.18 9.45 0.76
CA LEU A 175 -7.76 9.54 0.34
C LEU A 175 -7.26 10.98 0.22
N TYR A 176 -8.11 11.92 -0.21
CA TYR A 176 -7.74 13.32 -0.33
C TYR A 176 -7.36 13.95 1.02
N SER A 177 -8.16 13.70 2.06
CA SER A 177 -7.88 14.15 3.42
C SER A 177 -6.61 13.50 3.97
N VAL A 178 -6.49 12.18 3.81
CA VAL A 178 -5.32 11.40 4.25
C VAL A 178 -4.05 11.92 3.58
N ALA A 179 -4.04 12.16 2.27
CA ALA A 179 -2.87 12.64 1.56
C ALA A 179 -2.33 13.99 2.07
N TYR A 180 -3.20 14.91 2.46
CA TYR A 180 -2.77 16.20 3.01
C TYR A 180 -2.33 16.14 4.48
N THR A 181 -2.99 15.31 5.29
CA THR A 181 -2.54 15.07 6.68
C THR A 181 -1.18 14.37 6.70
N ASP A 182 -0.93 13.43 5.78
CA ASP A 182 0.34 12.73 5.63
C ASP A 182 1.53 13.68 5.43
N VAL A 183 1.34 14.77 4.68
CA VAL A 183 2.40 15.77 4.47
C VAL A 183 2.87 16.36 5.79
N ILE A 184 1.94 16.78 6.64
CA ILE A 184 2.29 17.38 7.94
C ILE A 184 2.85 16.32 8.89
N GLN A 185 2.27 15.13 8.88
CA GLN A 185 2.73 14.02 9.69
C GLN A 185 4.17 13.63 9.36
N LEU A 186 4.54 13.57 8.07
CA LEU A 186 5.92 13.28 7.66
C LEU A 186 6.91 14.33 8.14
N PHE A 187 6.56 15.62 8.10
CA PHE A 187 7.40 16.67 8.67
C PHE A 187 7.56 16.51 10.19
N CYS A 188 6.47 16.21 10.91
CA CYS A 188 6.52 15.96 12.35
C CYS A 188 7.42 14.76 12.68
N ILE A 189 7.28 13.66 11.93
CA ILE A 189 8.09 12.44 12.11
C ILE A 189 9.56 12.74 11.85
N PHE A 190 9.86 13.43 10.75
CA PHE A 190 11.22 13.78 10.39
C PHE A 190 11.88 14.61 11.51
N ILE A 191 11.26 15.73 11.88
CA ILE A 191 11.82 16.62 12.90
C ILE A 191 11.89 15.91 14.27
N GLY A 192 10.83 15.23 14.69
CA GLY A 192 10.75 14.60 16.01
C GLY A 192 11.79 13.50 16.19
N LEU A 193 11.92 12.58 15.24
CA LEU A 193 12.87 11.46 15.35
C LEU A 193 14.33 11.92 15.21
N TRP A 194 14.63 12.76 14.22
CA TRP A 194 16.00 13.25 14.05
C TRP A 194 16.48 14.10 15.21
N MET A 195 15.60 14.88 15.81
CA MET A 195 15.93 15.68 17.01
C MET A 195 16.26 14.81 18.21
N CYS A 196 15.66 13.62 18.35
CA CYS A 196 15.90 12.74 19.48
C CYS A 196 17.31 12.13 19.50
N ILE A 197 17.91 11.89 18.31
CA ILE A 197 19.19 11.16 18.19
C ILE A 197 20.33 11.80 18.99
N PRO A 198 20.67 13.09 18.83
CA PRO A 198 21.80 13.67 19.54
C PRO A 198 21.63 13.61 21.07
N PHE A 199 20.41 13.81 21.56
CA PHE A 199 20.14 13.78 23.00
C PHE A 199 20.20 12.36 23.58
N ALA A 200 19.60 11.38 22.90
CA ALA A 200 19.66 10.00 23.33
C ALA A 200 21.09 9.43 23.25
N TRP A 201 21.82 9.79 22.18
CA TRP A 201 23.21 9.34 22.01
C TRP A 201 24.17 9.84 23.08
N THR A 202 23.97 11.09 23.54
CA THR A 202 24.87 11.73 24.52
C THR A 202 24.38 11.56 25.96
N ASN A 203 23.38 10.72 26.20
CA ASN A 203 22.88 10.43 27.53
C ASN A 203 23.93 9.65 28.34
N ASP A 204 24.14 10.00 29.60
CA ASP A 204 25.16 9.43 30.48
C ASP A 204 24.99 7.92 30.75
N HIS A 205 23.79 7.38 30.59
CA HIS A 205 23.50 5.96 30.76
C HIS A 205 23.81 5.11 29.51
N VAL A 206 24.11 5.74 28.36
CA VAL A 206 24.35 5.04 27.10
C VAL A 206 25.83 4.72 26.92
N LYS A 207 26.16 3.43 26.81
CA LYS A 207 27.51 2.98 26.50
C LYS A 207 27.87 3.35 25.07
N SER A 208 29.18 3.46 24.80
CA SER A 208 29.66 3.70 23.43
C SER A 208 29.19 2.60 22.47
N LEU A 209 28.54 2.98 21.36
CA LEU A 209 28.12 2.05 20.30
C LEU A 209 29.28 1.34 19.59
N SER A 210 30.50 1.86 19.72
CA SER A 210 31.73 1.23 19.22
C SER A 210 32.39 0.29 20.23
N SER A 211 31.81 0.11 21.42
CA SER A 211 32.31 -0.84 22.41
C SER A 211 32.11 -2.27 21.92
N MET A 212 33.08 -3.13 22.14
CA MET A 212 33.00 -4.56 21.80
C MET A 212 31.86 -5.31 22.52
N ASP A 213 31.39 -4.73 23.63
CA ASP A 213 30.32 -5.31 24.42
C ASP A 213 28.91 -5.04 23.84
N VAL A 214 28.79 -4.18 22.83
CA VAL A 214 27.52 -3.79 22.23
C VAL A 214 27.45 -4.23 20.76
N ASP A 215 26.97 -5.44 20.55
CA ASP A 215 26.72 -5.95 19.20
C ASP A 215 25.31 -5.58 18.71
N TRP A 216 25.17 -4.37 18.13
CA TRP A 216 23.94 -3.90 17.49
C TRP A 216 23.88 -4.20 16.00
N ILE A 217 25.00 -4.68 15.40
CA ILE A 217 25.06 -5.06 13.99
C ILE A 217 24.53 -6.47 13.80
N GLY A 218 24.94 -7.41 14.65
CA GLY A 218 24.61 -8.81 14.53
C GLY A 218 25.33 -9.51 13.36
N GLU A 219 25.10 -10.80 13.23
CA GLU A 219 25.67 -11.63 12.16
C GLU A 219 24.64 -12.64 11.64
N ILE A 220 24.88 -13.14 10.43
CA ILE A 220 24.12 -14.27 9.88
C ILE A 220 24.78 -15.55 10.37
N GLY A 221 24.09 -16.29 11.26
CA GLY A 221 24.58 -17.56 11.76
C GLY A 221 24.78 -18.59 10.64
N GLU A 222 25.62 -19.58 10.91
CA GLU A 222 25.86 -20.67 9.96
C GLU A 222 24.54 -21.40 9.61
N GLY A 223 24.34 -21.64 8.32
CA GLY A 223 23.12 -22.30 7.82
C GLY A 223 21.92 -21.37 7.58
N TYR A 224 21.91 -20.14 8.10
CA TYR A 224 20.79 -19.21 7.93
C TYR A 224 20.80 -18.41 6.61
N THR A 225 21.80 -18.57 5.76
CA THR A 225 21.95 -17.77 4.52
C THR A 225 20.73 -17.88 3.60
N TRP A 226 20.19 -19.07 3.39
CA TRP A 226 19.03 -19.27 2.52
C TRP A 226 17.75 -18.72 3.13
N TYR A 227 17.57 -18.85 4.43
CA TYR A 227 16.48 -18.22 5.16
C TYR A 227 16.56 -16.69 5.08
N TYR A 228 17.77 -16.12 5.20
CA TYR A 228 18.02 -14.69 5.08
C TYR A 228 17.65 -14.15 3.69
N ILE A 229 18.03 -14.87 2.63
CA ILE A 229 17.68 -14.51 1.25
C ILE A 229 16.19 -14.64 1.01
N ASP A 230 15.55 -15.73 1.46
CA ASP A 230 14.12 -15.96 1.35
C ASP A 230 13.30 -14.83 1.98
N TYR A 231 13.73 -14.41 3.18
CA TYR A 231 13.12 -13.32 3.91
C TYR A 231 13.29 -11.97 3.20
N GLY A 232 14.47 -11.70 2.65
CA GLY A 232 14.71 -10.48 1.85
C GLY A 232 13.85 -10.42 0.58
N LEU A 233 13.77 -11.51 -0.16
CA LEU A 233 12.94 -11.61 -1.38
C LEU A 233 11.45 -11.43 -1.07
N LEU A 234 10.98 -12.02 0.04
CA LEU A 234 9.62 -11.84 0.53
C LEU A 234 9.29 -10.37 0.77
N LEU A 235 10.16 -9.64 1.45
CA LEU A 235 9.94 -8.22 1.76
C LEU A 235 9.98 -7.33 0.50
N ILE A 236 10.86 -7.65 -0.46
CA ILE A 236 10.96 -6.89 -1.71
C ILE A 236 9.74 -7.13 -2.60
N PHE A 237 9.49 -8.37 -2.95
CA PHE A 237 8.44 -8.69 -3.94
C PHE A 237 7.05 -8.81 -3.32
N GLY A 238 6.94 -9.21 -2.06
CA GLY A 238 5.69 -9.17 -1.31
C GLY A 238 5.25 -7.76 -0.92
N GLY A 239 6.16 -6.78 -0.96
CA GLY A 239 5.85 -5.36 -0.77
C GLY A 239 5.27 -4.66 -2.02
N ILE A 240 5.25 -5.32 -3.20
CA ILE A 240 4.74 -4.71 -4.44
C ILE A 240 3.22 -4.79 -4.56
N PRO A 241 2.55 -5.97 -4.41
CA PRO A 241 1.10 -6.08 -4.58
C PRO A 241 0.32 -5.53 -3.37
N TRP A 242 0.44 -4.23 -3.15
CA TRP A 242 -0.21 -3.54 -2.05
C TRP A 242 -1.18 -2.49 -2.54
N GLN A 243 -2.41 -2.54 -2.06
CA GLN A 243 -3.44 -1.58 -2.43
C GLN A 243 -3.02 -0.15 -2.03
N VAL A 244 -2.39 0.02 -0.89
CA VAL A 244 -1.91 1.31 -0.41
C VAL A 244 -0.91 1.95 -1.38
N TYR A 245 0.01 1.15 -1.93
CA TYR A 245 0.94 1.57 -2.97
C TYR A 245 0.20 2.00 -4.23
N PHE A 246 -0.68 1.13 -4.73
CA PHE A 246 -1.41 1.42 -5.96
C PHE A 246 -2.42 2.56 -5.80
N GLN A 247 -3.00 2.79 -4.62
CA GLN A 247 -3.80 3.98 -4.39
C GLN A 247 -3.04 5.28 -4.70
N ARG A 248 -1.77 5.39 -4.28
CA ARG A 248 -0.93 6.58 -4.54
C ARG A 248 -0.46 6.63 -5.99
N VAL A 249 -0.07 5.51 -6.55
CA VAL A 249 0.30 5.38 -7.97
C VAL A 249 -0.87 5.78 -8.88
N LEU A 250 -2.05 5.21 -8.64
CA LEU A 250 -3.24 5.42 -9.47
C LEU A 250 -3.88 6.81 -9.27
N SER A 251 -3.67 7.43 -8.11
CA SER A 251 -4.12 8.81 -7.84
C SER A 251 -3.21 9.89 -8.44
N SER A 252 -2.04 9.53 -8.98
CA SER A 252 -1.14 10.45 -9.63
C SER A 252 -1.70 10.98 -10.95
N LYS A 253 -1.39 12.24 -11.29
CA LYS A 253 -1.88 12.88 -12.52
C LYS A 253 -1.41 12.15 -13.78
N THR A 254 -0.17 11.67 -13.82
CA THR A 254 0.42 10.99 -14.98
C THR A 254 1.21 9.75 -14.58
N ALA A 255 1.39 8.82 -15.55
CA ALA A 255 2.14 7.58 -15.35
C ALA A 255 3.63 7.84 -15.03
N GLY A 256 4.25 8.83 -15.67
CA GLY A 256 5.63 9.23 -15.38
C GLY A 256 5.78 9.79 -13.96
N ARG A 257 4.82 10.61 -13.48
CA ARG A 257 4.83 11.09 -12.09
C ARG A 257 4.64 9.97 -11.09
N ALA A 258 3.85 8.95 -11.42
CA ALA A 258 3.68 7.76 -10.57
C ALA A 258 4.99 6.98 -10.38
N GLN A 259 5.84 6.89 -11.42
CA GLN A 259 7.16 6.28 -11.30
C GLN A 259 8.12 7.13 -10.45
N ILE A 260 8.19 8.44 -10.72
CA ILE A 260 9.06 9.36 -9.97
C ILE A 260 8.71 9.36 -8.49
N LEU A 261 7.40 9.41 -8.15
CA LEU A 261 6.99 9.39 -6.75
C LEU A 261 7.42 8.09 -6.04
N SER A 262 7.40 6.95 -6.74
CA SER A 262 7.84 5.67 -6.17
C SER A 262 9.34 5.67 -5.84
N TYR A 263 10.19 6.20 -6.75
CA TYR A 263 11.64 6.26 -6.52
C TYR A 263 12.02 7.24 -5.42
N VAL A 264 11.41 8.43 -5.42
CA VAL A 264 11.72 9.44 -4.40
C VAL A 264 11.20 9.00 -3.02
N ALA A 265 10.03 8.34 -2.96
CA ALA A 265 9.53 7.77 -1.73
C ALA A 265 10.44 6.63 -1.20
N ALA A 266 10.99 5.79 -2.08
CA ALA A 266 11.95 4.77 -1.69
C ALA A 266 13.19 5.38 -1.01
N PHE A 267 13.74 6.44 -1.59
CA PHE A 267 14.83 7.19 -0.96
C PHE A 267 14.40 7.81 0.39
N GLY A 268 13.23 8.41 0.44
CA GLY A 268 12.65 8.94 1.68
C GLY A 268 12.51 7.88 2.78
N CYS A 269 12.07 6.66 2.43
CA CYS A 269 12.00 5.55 3.36
C CYS A 269 13.38 5.16 3.92
N ILE A 270 14.41 5.06 3.08
CA ILE A 270 15.77 4.77 3.56
C ILE A 270 16.28 5.86 4.51
N LEU A 271 16.08 7.14 4.16
CA LEU A 271 16.46 8.25 5.02
C LEU A 271 15.74 8.20 6.39
N MET A 272 14.47 7.85 6.38
CA MET A 272 13.65 7.74 7.60
C MET A 272 13.90 6.44 8.40
N ALA A 273 14.62 5.46 7.84
CA ALA A 273 15.06 4.27 8.58
C ALA A 273 16.21 4.56 9.55
N ILE A 274 17.02 5.59 9.27
CA ILE A 274 18.22 5.90 10.06
C ILE A 274 17.88 6.18 11.54
N PRO A 275 16.94 7.08 11.89
CA PRO A 275 16.63 7.34 13.30
C PRO A 275 16.19 6.11 14.09
N PRO A 276 15.23 5.28 13.67
CA PRO A 276 14.84 4.10 14.44
C PRO A 276 15.94 3.04 14.54
N VAL A 277 16.82 2.92 13.52
CA VAL A 277 18.02 2.06 13.61
C VAL A 277 18.95 2.54 14.72
N LEU A 278 19.24 3.84 14.76
CA LEU A 278 20.10 4.41 15.80
C LEU A 278 19.43 4.33 17.20
N ILE A 279 18.11 4.55 17.28
CA ILE A 279 17.36 4.41 18.53
C ILE A 279 17.45 2.96 19.05
N GLY A 280 17.29 1.96 18.20
CA GLY A 280 17.42 0.56 18.57
C GLY A 280 18.85 0.21 19.03
N ALA A 281 19.87 0.75 18.37
CA ALA A 281 21.27 0.58 18.76
C ALA A 281 21.58 1.25 20.12
N ILE A 282 21.08 2.47 20.32
CA ILE A 282 21.20 3.19 21.61
C ILE A 282 20.52 2.38 22.72
N ALA A 283 19.33 1.87 22.48
CA ALA A 283 18.61 1.04 23.45
C ALA A 283 19.41 -0.21 23.83
N LYS A 284 20.06 -0.86 22.86
CA LYS A 284 20.91 -2.04 23.10
C LYS A 284 22.17 -1.71 23.90
N ALA A 285 22.66 -0.48 23.76
CA ALA A 285 23.80 0.04 24.52
C ALA A 285 23.46 0.53 25.93
N THR A 286 22.17 0.53 26.30
CA THR A 286 21.67 1.08 27.56
C THR A 286 21.44 -0.01 28.61
N PRO A 287 22.08 0.02 29.76
CA PRO A 287 21.72 -0.80 30.92
C PRO A 287 20.45 -0.24 31.57
N TRP A 288 19.28 -0.73 31.15
CA TRP A 288 17.98 -0.19 31.57
C TRP A 288 17.73 -0.20 33.08
N ASN A 289 18.38 -1.11 33.83
CA ASN A 289 18.33 -1.14 35.29
C ASN A 289 19.04 0.04 35.97
N GLU A 290 19.88 0.77 35.26
CA GLU A 290 20.59 1.95 35.76
C GLU A 290 19.87 3.26 35.41
N THR A 291 18.77 3.18 34.64
CA THR A 291 17.94 4.33 34.27
C THR A 291 16.73 4.49 35.18
N ASP A 292 15.89 5.51 34.94
CA ASP A 292 14.63 5.72 35.66
C ASP A 292 13.54 4.68 35.31
N TYR A 293 13.83 3.75 34.39
CA TYR A 293 12.92 2.67 34.05
C TYR A 293 12.75 1.71 35.23
N LYS A 294 11.50 1.38 35.58
CA LYS A 294 11.16 0.54 36.74
C LYS A 294 10.63 -0.84 36.36
N GLY A 295 10.60 -1.17 35.07
CA GLY A 295 10.12 -2.47 34.58
C GLY A 295 11.15 -3.61 34.74
N PRO A 296 10.84 -4.78 34.19
CA PRO A 296 11.69 -5.97 34.28
C PRO A 296 13.02 -5.81 33.56
N TRP A 297 14.06 -6.44 34.08
CA TRP A 297 15.40 -6.54 33.48
C TRP A 297 15.93 -7.96 33.64
N PRO A 298 16.34 -8.67 32.57
CA PRO A 298 16.32 -8.23 31.16
C PRO A 298 14.91 -7.99 30.61
N LEU A 299 14.80 -7.17 29.54
CA LEU A 299 13.53 -6.85 28.92
C LEU A 299 12.88 -8.11 28.33
N THR A 300 11.59 -8.30 28.57
CA THR A 300 10.80 -9.36 27.97
C THR A 300 10.39 -9.02 26.52
N THR A 301 9.80 -9.96 25.79
CA THR A 301 9.31 -9.71 24.43
C THR A 301 8.29 -8.57 24.38
N GLN A 302 7.52 -8.38 25.45
CA GLN A 302 6.57 -7.29 25.54
C GLN A 302 7.27 -5.92 25.65
N GLU A 303 8.28 -5.81 26.49
CA GLU A 303 9.05 -4.57 26.65
C GLU A 303 9.90 -4.26 25.41
N THR A 304 10.38 -5.27 24.69
CA THR A 304 11.17 -5.03 23.47
C THR A 304 10.34 -4.36 22.37
N SER A 305 9.04 -4.58 22.31
CA SER A 305 8.15 -3.85 21.39
C SER A 305 7.99 -2.37 21.75
N MET A 306 8.31 -1.97 22.99
CA MET A 306 8.23 -0.60 23.49
C MET A 306 9.56 0.16 23.44
N ILE A 307 10.62 -0.41 22.85
CA ILE A 307 11.99 0.16 22.83
C ILE A 307 11.99 1.60 22.33
N LEU A 308 11.33 1.90 21.22
CA LEU A 308 11.36 3.25 20.65
C LEU A 308 10.74 4.29 21.61
N PRO A 309 9.50 4.15 22.09
CA PRO A 309 8.95 5.11 23.05
C PRO A 309 9.70 5.11 24.39
N MET A 310 10.30 4.01 24.83
CA MET A 310 11.13 3.97 26.04
C MET A 310 12.39 4.83 25.90
N VAL A 311 13.10 4.74 24.79
CA VAL A 311 14.26 5.61 24.53
C VAL A 311 13.85 7.09 24.54
N LEU A 312 12.74 7.42 23.88
CA LEU A 312 12.22 8.78 23.85
C LEU A 312 11.83 9.29 25.24
N GLN A 313 11.29 8.45 26.10
CA GLN A 313 10.84 8.84 27.43
C GLN A 313 11.97 8.93 28.47
N TYR A 314 12.88 7.96 28.48
CA TYR A 314 13.85 7.81 29.56
C TYR A 314 15.25 8.32 29.23
N LEU A 315 15.59 8.46 27.93
CA LEU A 315 16.93 8.87 27.50
C LEU A 315 16.99 10.25 26.85
N THR A 316 15.86 10.96 26.76
CA THR A 316 15.82 12.33 26.21
C THR A 316 15.19 13.32 27.17
N PRO A 317 15.56 14.61 27.09
CA PRO A 317 14.91 15.67 27.92
C PRO A 317 13.42 15.81 27.60
N ASP A 318 12.63 16.32 28.56
CA ASP A 318 11.17 16.43 28.46
C ASP A 318 10.68 17.10 27.17
N PHE A 319 11.33 18.16 26.69
CA PHE A 319 10.92 18.84 25.47
C PHE A 319 11.15 17.98 24.21
N VAL A 320 12.24 17.19 24.19
CA VAL A 320 12.55 16.26 23.08
C VAL A 320 11.59 15.09 23.12
N SER A 321 11.35 14.54 24.30
CA SER A 321 10.35 13.48 24.52
C SER A 321 8.96 13.94 24.05
N PHE A 322 8.56 15.17 24.36
CA PHE A 322 7.31 15.77 23.90
C PHE A 322 7.17 15.71 22.36
N PHE A 323 8.15 16.22 21.62
CA PHE A 323 8.11 16.21 20.16
C PHE A 323 8.30 14.80 19.57
N GLY A 324 9.16 13.99 20.16
CA GLY A 324 9.43 12.62 19.70
C GLY A 324 8.20 11.71 19.82
N LEU A 325 7.55 11.70 20.98
CA LEU A 325 6.35 10.89 21.21
C LEU A 325 5.15 11.38 20.36
N GLY A 326 5.04 12.71 20.18
CA GLY A 326 4.07 13.28 19.24
C GLY A 326 4.33 12.85 17.80
N ALA A 327 5.59 12.84 17.37
CA ALA A 327 5.99 12.40 16.04
C ALA A 327 5.66 10.91 15.80
N VAL A 328 5.95 10.04 16.79
CA VAL A 328 5.59 8.62 16.71
C VAL A 328 4.08 8.44 16.58
N SER A 329 3.29 9.15 17.38
CA SER A 329 1.83 9.09 17.31
C SER A 329 1.30 9.57 15.96
N ALA A 330 1.90 10.62 15.38
CA ALA A 330 1.57 11.11 14.05
C ALA A 330 1.88 10.06 12.96
N ALA A 331 3.03 9.39 13.06
CA ALA A 331 3.43 8.32 12.13
C ALA A 331 2.42 7.17 12.12
N VAL A 332 2.02 6.75 13.31
CA VAL A 332 1.06 5.66 13.48
C VAL A 332 -0.29 6.01 12.85
N MET A 333 -0.80 7.22 13.09
CA MET A 333 -2.10 7.65 12.52
C MET A 333 -2.08 7.66 10.98
N SER A 334 -1.04 8.20 10.35
CA SER A 334 -0.89 8.23 8.89
C SER A 334 -0.99 6.84 8.27
N SER A 335 -0.31 5.86 8.87
CA SER A 335 -0.32 4.48 8.36
C SER A 335 -1.63 3.76 8.65
N ALA A 336 -2.25 3.99 9.83
CA ALA A 336 -3.51 3.37 10.21
C ALA A 336 -4.64 3.75 9.25
N ASP A 337 -4.79 5.04 8.96
CA ASP A 337 -5.80 5.53 8.01
C ASP A 337 -5.62 4.90 6.63
N SER A 338 -4.36 4.85 6.17
CA SER A 338 -4.01 4.32 4.87
C SER A 338 -4.30 2.84 4.74
N SER A 339 -3.92 2.02 5.73
CA SER A 339 -4.13 0.58 5.74
C SER A 339 -5.61 0.21 5.77
N VAL A 340 -6.36 0.76 6.73
CA VAL A 340 -7.77 0.43 6.90
C VAL A 340 -8.62 0.94 5.72
N LEU A 341 -8.30 2.14 5.19
CA LEU A 341 -8.97 2.67 4.00
C LEU A 341 -8.71 1.79 2.77
N SER A 342 -7.47 1.29 2.60
CA SER A 342 -7.10 0.47 1.46
C SER A 342 -7.82 -0.88 1.47
N ALA A 343 -7.81 -1.60 2.59
CA ALA A 343 -8.54 -2.85 2.76
C ALA A 343 -10.04 -2.69 2.50
N SER A 344 -10.63 -1.62 3.06
CA SER A 344 -12.05 -1.33 2.95
C SER A 344 -12.46 -0.93 1.54
N SER A 345 -11.62 -0.19 0.82
CA SER A 345 -11.88 0.19 -0.56
C SER A 345 -11.84 -1.01 -1.50
N MET A 346 -10.89 -1.92 -1.33
CA MET A 346 -10.85 -3.17 -2.09
C MET A 346 -12.09 -4.04 -1.82
N PHE A 347 -12.51 -4.17 -0.56
CA PHE A 347 -13.72 -4.94 -0.24
C PHE A 347 -14.96 -4.32 -0.89
N ALA A 348 -15.18 -3.03 -0.69
CA ALA A 348 -16.37 -2.35 -1.18
C ALA A 348 -16.49 -2.41 -2.70
N ARG A 349 -15.39 -2.24 -3.42
CA ARG A 349 -15.36 -2.30 -4.88
C ARG A 349 -15.26 -3.73 -5.40
N ASN A 350 -14.17 -4.42 -5.10
CA ASN A 350 -13.82 -5.68 -5.77
C ASN A 350 -14.64 -6.88 -5.29
N VAL A 351 -15.17 -6.82 -4.07
CA VAL A 351 -16.02 -7.90 -3.53
C VAL A 351 -17.49 -7.50 -3.55
N TYR A 352 -17.85 -6.41 -2.87
CA TYR A 352 -19.26 -6.06 -2.75
C TYR A 352 -19.87 -5.61 -4.08
N ARG A 353 -19.30 -4.57 -4.72
CA ARG A 353 -19.85 -4.02 -5.97
C ARG A 353 -19.78 -5.00 -7.12
N LEU A 354 -18.62 -5.60 -7.38
CA LEU A 354 -18.43 -6.42 -8.58
C LEU A 354 -19.00 -7.83 -8.47
N ILE A 355 -19.03 -8.45 -7.28
CA ILE A 355 -19.51 -9.82 -7.11
C ILE A 355 -20.96 -9.87 -6.61
N PHE A 356 -21.27 -9.15 -5.52
CA PHE A 356 -22.56 -9.29 -4.86
C PHE A 356 -23.63 -8.35 -5.39
N ARG A 357 -23.29 -7.09 -5.69
CA ARG A 357 -24.27 -6.06 -6.03
C ARG A 357 -23.79 -5.07 -7.09
N GLN A 358 -23.74 -5.53 -8.33
CA GLN A 358 -23.23 -4.76 -9.49
C GLN A 358 -23.98 -3.44 -9.74
N ARG A 359 -25.21 -3.30 -9.24
CA ARG A 359 -26.03 -2.07 -9.36
C ARG A 359 -26.04 -1.23 -8.09
N ALA A 360 -25.08 -1.41 -7.19
CA ALA A 360 -24.97 -0.61 -5.99
C ALA A 360 -24.76 0.88 -6.32
N SER A 361 -25.43 1.75 -5.57
CA SER A 361 -25.24 3.21 -5.70
C SER A 361 -23.89 3.63 -5.08
N GLU A 362 -23.36 4.77 -5.50
CA GLU A 362 -22.12 5.32 -4.95
C GLU A 362 -22.19 5.50 -3.42
N MET A 363 -23.32 6.00 -2.92
CA MET A 363 -23.55 6.15 -1.47
C MET A 363 -23.58 4.81 -0.74
N GLU A 364 -24.15 3.77 -1.36
CA GLU A 364 -24.15 2.43 -0.80
C GLU A 364 -22.74 1.87 -0.66
N ILE A 365 -21.89 2.07 -1.67
CA ILE A 365 -20.48 1.65 -1.65
C ILE A 365 -19.72 2.34 -0.53
N ILE A 366 -19.94 3.65 -0.34
CA ILE A 366 -19.33 4.41 0.75
C ILE A 366 -19.76 3.88 2.12
N TRP A 367 -21.03 3.51 2.30
CA TRP A 367 -21.50 2.91 3.55
C TRP A 367 -20.89 1.53 3.79
N VAL A 368 -20.82 0.68 2.77
CA VAL A 368 -20.15 -0.63 2.84
C VAL A 368 -18.68 -0.46 3.21
N MET A 369 -18.00 0.53 2.63
CA MET A 369 -16.62 0.84 2.98
C MET A 369 -16.48 1.23 4.46
N ARG A 370 -17.39 2.05 5.02
CA ARG A 370 -17.38 2.42 6.45
C ARG A 370 -17.61 1.22 7.37
N VAL A 371 -18.51 0.32 7.02
CA VAL A 371 -18.71 -0.93 7.79
C VAL A 371 -17.46 -1.81 7.70
N SER A 372 -16.84 -1.89 6.53
CA SER A 372 -15.59 -2.65 6.34
C SER A 372 -14.44 -2.08 7.18
N ILE A 373 -14.35 -0.76 7.35
CA ILE A 373 -13.38 -0.10 8.25
C ILE A 373 -13.51 -0.65 9.69
N LEU A 374 -14.73 -0.77 10.19
CA LEU A 374 -14.98 -1.34 11.53
C LEU A 374 -14.54 -2.81 11.61
N VAL A 375 -14.89 -3.62 10.62
CA VAL A 375 -14.53 -5.04 10.58
C VAL A 375 -13.03 -5.23 10.51
N VAL A 376 -12.34 -4.53 9.63
CA VAL A 376 -10.87 -4.58 9.51
C VAL A 376 -10.21 -4.10 10.80
N GLY A 377 -10.72 -3.04 11.41
CA GLY A 377 -10.24 -2.53 12.70
C GLY A 377 -10.32 -3.58 13.82
N VAL A 378 -11.45 -4.30 13.92
CA VAL A 378 -11.62 -5.38 14.91
C VAL A 378 -10.66 -6.54 14.64
N LEU A 379 -10.55 -7.00 13.39
CA LEU A 379 -9.64 -8.09 13.02
C LEU A 379 -8.18 -7.73 13.33
N SER A 380 -7.76 -6.52 13.00
CA SER A 380 -6.41 -6.04 13.25
C SER A 380 -6.14 -5.88 14.75
N THR A 381 -7.13 -5.49 15.55
CA THR A 381 -7.00 -5.41 17.01
C THR A 381 -6.80 -6.80 17.62
N ILE A 382 -7.56 -7.80 17.18
CA ILE A 382 -7.39 -9.20 17.64
C ILE A 382 -5.97 -9.68 17.33
N MET A 383 -5.47 -9.42 16.12
CA MET A 383 -4.11 -9.81 15.74
C MET A 383 -3.04 -9.07 16.55
N ALA A 384 -3.23 -7.77 16.81
CA ALA A 384 -2.31 -6.98 17.62
C ALA A 384 -2.23 -7.44 19.09
N LEU A 385 -3.33 -7.99 19.62
CA LEU A 385 -3.36 -8.58 20.97
C LEU A 385 -2.80 -9.99 21.02
N THR A 386 -2.79 -10.70 19.90
CA THR A 386 -2.33 -12.11 19.84
C THR A 386 -0.82 -12.21 19.65
N ILE A 387 -0.22 -11.30 18.87
CA ILE A 387 1.21 -11.33 18.50
C ILE A 387 1.91 -10.16 19.16
N PRO A 388 2.84 -10.38 20.11
CA PRO A 388 3.49 -9.29 20.85
C PRO A 388 4.55 -8.53 20.04
N SER A 389 5.15 -9.13 19.00
CA SER A 389 6.19 -8.49 18.20
C SER A 389 5.60 -7.60 17.11
N ILE A 390 5.92 -6.31 17.13
CA ILE A 390 5.55 -5.35 16.09
C ILE A 390 6.27 -5.67 14.79
N TYR A 391 7.57 -5.96 14.86
CA TYR A 391 8.36 -6.34 13.68
C TYR A 391 7.85 -7.63 13.05
N GLY A 392 7.45 -8.59 13.87
CA GLY A 392 6.84 -9.83 13.41
C GLY A 392 5.55 -9.61 12.65
N LEU A 393 4.60 -8.84 13.20
CA LEU A 393 3.36 -8.46 12.54
C LEU A 393 3.63 -7.77 11.19
N TRP A 394 4.57 -6.83 11.20
CA TRP A 394 4.93 -6.07 10.00
C TRP A 394 5.57 -6.95 8.91
N SER A 395 6.41 -7.90 9.27
CA SER A 395 7.02 -8.81 8.29
C SER A 395 6.03 -9.83 7.72
N MET A 396 5.09 -10.33 8.54
CA MET A 396 4.08 -11.30 8.12
C MET A 396 3.08 -10.74 7.12
N CYS A 397 2.88 -9.42 7.07
CA CYS A 397 1.94 -8.82 6.15
C CYS A 397 2.25 -9.12 4.67
N SER A 398 3.52 -9.31 4.31
CA SER A 398 3.96 -9.62 2.94
C SER A 398 3.93 -11.10 2.56
N ASP A 399 3.65 -12.00 3.50
CA ASP A 399 3.88 -13.44 3.32
C ASP A 399 2.97 -14.09 2.26
N LEU A 400 1.66 -14.09 2.47
CA LEU A 400 0.71 -14.61 1.46
C LEU A 400 0.66 -13.74 0.20
N VAL A 401 0.93 -12.44 0.34
CA VAL A 401 1.02 -11.52 -0.78
C VAL A 401 2.17 -11.91 -1.71
N TYR A 402 3.33 -12.27 -1.16
CA TYR A 402 4.48 -12.76 -1.92
C TYR A 402 4.19 -14.08 -2.63
N CYS A 403 3.66 -15.06 -1.90
CA CYS A 403 3.48 -16.41 -2.43
C CYS A 403 2.36 -16.50 -3.47
N ILE A 404 1.28 -15.73 -3.30
CA ILE A 404 0.05 -15.86 -4.09
C ILE A 404 -0.14 -14.68 -5.05
N LEU A 405 -0.11 -13.42 -4.54
CA LEU A 405 -0.50 -12.26 -5.34
C LEU A 405 0.59 -11.78 -6.29
N PHE A 406 1.86 -11.78 -5.84
CA PHE A 406 2.95 -11.27 -6.65
C PHE A 406 3.09 -11.99 -8.00
N PRO A 407 3.17 -13.34 -8.07
CA PRO A 407 3.29 -14.04 -9.35
C PRO A 407 2.08 -13.81 -10.26
N GLN A 408 0.88 -13.71 -9.70
CA GLN A 408 -0.33 -13.48 -10.49
C GLN A 408 -0.41 -12.04 -11.01
N LEU A 409 -0.07 -11.04 -10.20
CA LEU A 409 -0.02 -9.65 -10.63
C LEU A 409 1.06 -9.44 -11.71
N LEU A 410 2.24 -10.04 -11.54
CA LEU A 410 3.31 -10.01 -12.53
C LEU A 410 2.85 -10.53 -13.90
N MET A 411 2.18 -11.68 -13.90
CA MET A 411 1.69 -12.31 -15.13
C MET A 411 0.59 -11.51 -15.81
N VAL A 412 -0.35 -10.97 -15.03
CA VAL A 412 -1.49 -10.23 -15.58
C VAL A 412 -1.07 -8.87 -16.15
N VAL A 413 -0.12 -8.20 -15.53
CA VAL A 413 0.34 -6.88 -15.99
C VAL A 413 1.24 -7.00 -17.22
N HIS A 414 2.11 -8.02 -17.29
CA HIS A 414 3.12 -8.13 -18.35
C HIS A 414 2.86 -9.23 -19.36
N PHE A 415 2.19 -10.32 -18.98
CA PHE A 415 2.02 -11.54 -19.77
C PHE A 415 0.56 -12.04 -19.80
N LYS A 416 -0.39 -11.12 -19.88
CA LYS A 416 -1.84 -11.40 -19.80
C LYS A 416 -2.31 -12.57 -20.68
N HIS A 417 -1.76 -12.70 -21.89
CA HIS A 417 -2.15 -13.74 -22.84
C HIS A 417 -1.69 -15.17 -22.48
N HIS A 418 -0.80 -15.30 -21.47
CA HIS A 418 -0.23 -16.58 -21.04
C HIS A 418 -0.87 -17.13 -19.78
N CYS A 419 -1.91 -16.49 -19.26
CA CYS A 419 -2.58 -16.89 -18.04
C CYS A 419 -4.11 -16.88 -18.21
N ASN A 420 -4.78 -17.75 -17.48
CA ASN A 420 -6.24 -17.84 -17.44
C ASN A 420 -6.73 -18.20 -16.02
N THR A 421 -8.05 -18.24 -15.83
CA THR A 421 -8.69 -18.48 -14.53
C THR A 421 -8.36 -19.86 -13.95
N TYR A 422 -8.22 -20.89 -14.78
CA TYR A 422 -7.83 -22.24 -14.32
C TYR A 422 -6.43 -22.24 -13.72
N GLY A 423 -5.48 -21.62 -14.43
CA GLY A 423 -4.12 -21.46 -13.92
C GLY A 423 -4.06 -20.64 -12.65
N SER A 424 -4.81 -19.54 -12.57
CA SER A 424 -4.90 -18.68 -11.39
C SER A 424 -5.40 -19.44 -10.17
N LEU A 425 -6.49 -20.19 -10.29
CA LEU A 425 -7.04 -20.98 -9.18
C LEU A 425 -6.08 -22.10 -8.74
N ALA A 426 -5.49 -22.83 -9.69
CA ALA A 426 -4.53 -23.88 -9.35
C ALA A 426 -3.29 -23.29 -8.65
N ALA A 427 -2.76 -22.18 -9.14
CA ALA A 427 -1.62 -21.48 -8.54
C ALA A 427 -1.94 -21.00 -7.11
N TYR A 428 -3.13 -20.45 -6.90
CA TYR A 428 -3.60 -20.05 -5.58
C TYR A 428 -3.57 -21.22 -4.59
N ILE A 429 -4.18 -22.35 -4.98
CA ILE A 429 -4.27 -23.54 -4.12
C ILE A 429 -2.88 -24.09 -3.81
N ILE A 430 -2.03 -24.25 -4.82
CA ILE A 430 -0.67 -24.80 -4.64
C ILE A 430 0.18 -23.89 -3.76
N ALA A 431 0.18 -22.57 -4.03
CA ALA A 431 0.94 -21.63 -3.22
C ALA A 431 0.49 -21.62 -1.76
N PHE A 432 -0.84 -21.62 -1.53
CA PHE A 432 -1.40 -21.64 -0.19
C PHE A 432 -1.03 -22.93 0.57
N LEU A 433 -1.16 -24.09 -0.05
CA LEU A 433 -0.84 -25.38 0.56
C LEU A 433 0.66 -25.51 0.87
N VAL A 434 1.53 -25.13 -0.08
CA VAL A 434 2.99 -25.17 0.11
C VAL A 434 3.41 -24.20 1.21
N ARG A 435 2.85 -22.97 1.22
CA ARG A 435 3.16 -22.01 2.28
C ARG A 435 2.70 -22.50 3.65
N LEU A 436 1.48 -23.02 3.75
CA LEU A 436 0.93 -23.50 5.01
C LEU A 436 1.70 -24.72 5.54
N SER A 437 2.15 -25.61 4.65
CA SER A 437 2.89 -26.83 5.04
C SER A 437 4.24 -26.54 5.72
N GLY A 438 4.83 -25.36 5.47
CA GLY A 438 6.07 -24.92 6.13
C GLY A 438 5.89 -24.48 7.58
N GLY A 439 4.64 -24.26 8.02
CA GLY A 439 4.33 -23.77 9.36
C GLY A 439 4.60 -22.28 9.56
N GLU A 440 4.20 -21.77 10.73
CA GLU A 440 4.48 -20.38 11.14
C GLU A 440 4.54 -20.29 12.67
N ALA A 441 5.76 -20.14 13.19
CA ALA A 441 6.00 -20.13 14.63
C ALA A 441 5.28 -18.97 15.35
N MET A 442 5.16 -17.81 14.71
CA MET A 442 4.50 -16.63 15.30
C MET A 442 2.98 -16.83 15.50
N LEU A 443 2.35 -17.67 14.68
CA LEU A 443 0.94 -18.04 14.79
C LEU A 443 0.75 -19.36 15.57
N GLY A 444 1.82 -19.95 16.07
CA GLY A 444 1.77 -21.25 16.72
C GLY A 444 1.38 -22.42 15.78
N LEU A 445 1.54 -22.22 14.47
CA LEU A 445 1.25 -23.25 13.46
C LEU A 445 2.46 -24.14 13.28
N PRO A 446 2.37 -25.44 13.60
CA PRO A 446 3.48 -26.37 13.43
C PRO A 446 3.79 -26.61 11.95
N ALA A 447 5.05 -26.86 11.64
CA ALA A 447 5.46 -27.29 10.32
C ALA A 447 4.89 -28.69 10.02
N LEU A 448 4.11 -28.81 8.95
CA LEU A 448 3.59 -30.10 8.47
C LEU A 448 4.63 -30.87 7.65
N ILE A 449 5.50 -30.11 6.95
CA ILE A 449 6.60 -30.65 6.16
C ILE A 449 7.90 -30.04 6.70
N HIS A 450 8.81 -30.90 7.14
CA HIS A 450 10.17 -30.48 7.50
C HIS A 450 11.02 -30.47 6.22
N TYR A 451 11.26 -29.27 5.71
CA TYR A 451 12.14 -29.09 4.55
C TYR A 451 13.61 -29.31 4.91
N PRO A 452 14.50 -29.54 3.94
CA PRO A 452 15.93 -29.76 4.22
C PRO A 452 16.52 -28.64 5.10
N GLY A 453 17.20 -29.03 6.19
CA GLY A 453 17.76 -28.08 7.15
C GLY A 453 16.77 -27.55 8.20
N TYR A 454 15.62 -28.21 8.39
CA TYR A 454 14.71 -27.85 9.48
C TYR A 454 15.41 -27.99 10.84
N ASN A 455 15.33 -26.94 11.66
CA ASN A 455 15.86 -26.94 13.02
C ASN A 455 14.76 -27.28 14.00
N GLU A 456 14.85 -28.46 14.64
CA GLU A 456 13.85 -28.94 15.60
C GLU A 456 13.84 -28.16 16.92
N GLU A 457 15.01 -27.64 17.35
CA GLU A 457 15.12 -26.89 18.61
C GLU A 457 14.41 -25.55 18.55
N THR A 458 14.55 -24.86 17.42
CA THR A 458 13.95 -23.53 17.20
C THR A 458 12.66 -23.58 16.40
N SER A 459 12.23 -24.76 15.94
CA SER A 459 11.09 -24.95 15.02
C SER A 459 11.17 -24.09 13.77
N THR A 460 12.38 -23.83 13.26
CA THR A 460 12.62 -22.91 12.15
C THR A 460 12.98 -23.65 10.87
N GLN A 461 12.34 -23.27 9.75
CA GLN A 461 12.67 -23.74 8.41
C GLN A 461 13.86 -22.97 7.86
N MET A 462 15.00 -23.64 7.61
CA MET A 462 16.19 -23.02 6.99
C MET A 462 16.08 -22.97 5.46
N PHE A 463 15.25 -23.80 4.88
CA PHE A 463 15.00 -23.84 3.45
C PHE A 463 14.18 -22.63 3.00
N PRO A 464 14.43 -22.06 1.81
CA PRO A 464 13.69 -20.90 1.29
C PRO A 464 12.30 -21.30 0.76
N PHE A 465 11.45 -21.80 1.65
CA PHE A 465 10.16 -22.39 1.28
C PHE A 465 9.11 -21.37 0.83
N ARG A 466 9.22 -20.11 1.25
CA ARG A 466 8.35 -19.03 0.79
C ARG A 466 8.62 -18.68 -0.67
N THR A 467 9.90 -18.54 -1.02
CA THR A 467 10.33 -18.37 -2.43
C THR A 467 9.98 -19.59 -3.28
N MET A 468 10.14 -20.80 -2.74
CA MET A 468 9.69 -22.02 -3.41
C MET A 468 8.18 -21.98 -3.66
N ALA A 469 7.35 -21.59 -2.69
CA ALA A 469 5.91 -21.47 -2.85
C ALA A 469 5.54 -20.45 -3.95
N MET A 470 6.22 -19.31 -3.98
CA MET A 470 6.04 -18.28 -5.02
C MET A 470 6.42 -18.82 -6.42
N ILE A 471 7.56 -19.48 -6.56
CA ILE A 471 8.00 -20.07 -7.84
C ILE A 471 7.04 -21.17 -8.30
N MET A 472 6.59 -22.05 -7.38
CA MET A 472 5.60 -23.08 -7.68
C MET A 472 4.27 -22.46 -8.11
N SER A 473 3.84 -21.36 -7.47
CA SER A 473 2.69 -20.59 -7.91
C SER A 473 2.83 -20.11 -9.35
N LEU A 474 3.96 -19.51 -9.68
CA LEU A 474 4.25 -19.00 -11.03
C LEU A 474 4.27 -20.12 -12.08
N ILE A 475 4.98 -21.21 -11.80
CA ILE A 475 5.06 -22.38 -12.70
C ILE A 475 3.67 -23.01 -12.89
N THR A 476 2.89 -23.15 -11.82
CA THR A 476 1.53 -23.71 -11.90
C THR A 476 0.62 -22.80 -12.70
N LEU A 477 0.68 -21.48 -12.49
CA LEU A 477 -0.10 -20.50 -13.24
C LEU A 477 0.12 -20.65 -14.74
N ILE A 478 1.37 -20.64 -15.17
CA ILE A 478 1.75 -20.75 -16.57
C ILE A 478 1.41 -22.15 -17.12
N GLY A 479 1.82 -23.20 -16.40
CA GLY A 479 1.69 -24.58 -16.86
C GLY A 479 0.22 -25.02 -17.00
N VAL A 480 -0.61 -24.73 -16.00
CA VAL A 480 -2.04 -25.07 -16.05
C VAL A 480 -2.78 -24.20 -17.07
N SER A 481 -2.45 -22.92 -17.20
CA SER A 481 -3.03 -22.06 -18.21
C SER A 481 -2.70 -22.55 -19.64
N TRP A 482 -1.44 -22.90 -19.88
CA TRP A 482 -1.02 -23.47 -21.15
C TRP A 482 -1.69 -24.82 -21.43
N TRP A 483 -1.72 -25.71 -20.45
CA TRP A 483 -2.32 -27.04 -20.59
C TRP A 483 -3.83 -26.96 -20.87
N THR A 484 -4.57 -26.15 -20.12
CA THR A 484 -6.01 -25.97 -20.33
C THR A 484 -6.31 -25.37 -21.70
N LYS A 485 -5.54 -24.36 -22.13
CA LYS A 485 -5.65 -23.78 -23.44
C LYS A 485 -5.43 -24.85 -24.54
N TRP A 486 -4.35 -25.62 -24.45
CA TRP A 486 -4.05 -26.67 -25.38
C TRP A 486 -5.14 -27.76 -25.46
N VAL A 487 -5.66 -28.21 -24.31
CA VAL A 487 -6.68 -29.26 -24.24
C VAL A 487 -8.00 -28.82 -24.90
N PHE A 488 -8.43 -27.59 -24.67
CA PHE A 488 -9.66 -27.04 -25.24
C PHE A 488 -9.50 -26.67 -26.73
N GLU A 489 -8.42 -26.00 -27.10
CA GLU A 489 -8.18 -25.60 -28.51
C GLU A 489 -7.95 -26.79 -29.44
N THR A 490 -7.38 -27.88 -28.94
CA THR A 490 -7.21 -29.14 -29.74
C THR A 490 -8.47 -30.01 -29.76
N GLY A 491 -9.57 -29.58 -29.14
CA GLY A 491 -10.83 -30.31 -29.11
C GLY A 491 -10.82 -31.61 -28.29
N ARG A 492 -9.81 -31.84 -27.46
CA ARG A 492 -9.73 -33.02 -26.56
C ARG A 492 -10.77 -32.99 -25.45
N LEU A 493 -11.17 -31.81 -25.03
CA LEU A 493 -12.32 -31.58 -24.14
C LEU A 493 -13.37 -30.78 -24.90
N ALA A 494 -14.63 -31.17 -24.73
CA ALA A 494 -15.73 -30.46 -25.34
C ALA A 494 -15.90 -29.07 -24.71
N PRO A 495 -16.28 -28.04 -25.49
CA PRO A 495 -16.39 -26.65 -25.03
C PRO A 495 -17.26 -26.47 -23.79
N HIS A 496 -18.30 -27.31 -23.58
CA HIS A 496 -19.19 -27.20 -22.40
C HIS A 496 -18.50 -27.49 -21.06
N TYR A 497 -17.29 -28.09 -21.07
CA TYR A 497 -16.47 -28.26 -19.86
C TYR A 497 -15.63 -27.02 -19.50
N ASP A 498 -15.63 -25.99 -20.32
CA ASP A 498 -15.02 -24.70 -19.96
C ASP A 498 -15.93 -23.93 -18.98
N TYR A 499 -15.92 -24.38 -17.72
CA TYR A 499 -16.76 -23.86 -16.65
C TYR A 499 -16.51 -22.38 -16.35
N PHE A 500 -15.28 -21.91 -16.49
CA PHE A 500 -14.92 -20.51 -16.27
C PHE A 500 -15.11 -19.63 -17.50
N ARG A 501 -15.44 -20.22 -18.66
CA ARG A 501 -15.67 -19.53 -19.92
C ARG A 501 -14.52 -18.59 -20.32
N CYS A 502 -13.30 -19.06 -20.10
CA CYS A 502 -12.10 -18.24 -20.27
C CYS A 502 -11.15 -18.76 -21.37
N VAL A 503 -11.47 -19.89 -22.04
CA VAL A 503 -10.64 -20.48 -23.09
C VAL A 503 -11.39 -20.55 -24.42
N VAL A 504 -12.54 -21.23 -24.50
CA VAL A 504 -13.31 -21.44 -25.74
C VAL A 504 -14.75 -20.92 -25.67
N ASN A 505 -15.33 -20.82 -24.50
CA ASN A 505 -16.70 -20.32 -24.29
C ASN A 505 -16.69 -18.86 -23.83
N ILE A 506 -15.78 -18.06 -24.34
CA ILE A 506 -15.67 -16.64 -24.00
C ILE A 506 -16.95 -15.93 -24.46
N PRO A 507 -17.66 -15.19 -23.61
CA PRO A 507 -18.85 -14.45 -23.99
C PRO A 507 -18.55 -13.50 -25.16
N GLU A 508 -19.48 -13.40 -26.12
CA GLU A 508 -19.32 -12.56 -27.33
C GLU A 508 -18.99 -11.10 -27.00
N GLU A 509 -19.46 -10.60 -25.86
CA GLU A 509 -19.17 -9.26 -25.37
C GLU A 509 -17.66 -9.03 -25.10
N LEU A 510 -16.92 -10.09 -24.75
CA LEU A 510 -15.48 -10.03 -24.51
C LEU A 510 -14.65 -10.27 -25.78
N HIS A 511 -15.19 -10.99 -26.77
CA HIS A 511 -14.52 -11.19 -28.06
C HIS A 511 -14.39 -9.89 -28.87
N ARG A 512 -15.35 -8.97 -28.75
CA ARG A 512 -15.37 -7.70 -29.49
C ARG A 512 -14.35 -6.68 -29.01
N VAL A 513 -13.79 -6.85 -27.82
CA VAL A 513 -12.81 -5.92 -27.22
C VAL A 513 -11.39 -6.12 -27.78
N GLY A 514 -11.10 -7.27 -28.40
CA GLY A 514 -9.76 -7.63 -28.89
C GLY A 514 -9.52 -7.40 -30.39
N GLU A 515 -10.55 -7.11 -31.19
CA GLU A 515 -10.40 -6.85 -32.64
C GLU A 515 -10.46 -5.35 -32.93
N PRO A 516 -9.52 -4.78 -33.72
CA PRO A 516 -9.62 -3.39 -34.17
C PRO A 516 -10.84 -3.27 -35.09
N SER A 517 -11.91 -2.61 -34.62
CA SER A 517 -13.08 -2.35 -35.44
C SER A 517 -12.82 -1.19 -36.39
N ASP A 518 -13.08 -1.43 -37.70
CA ASP A 518 -12.90 -0.49 -38.79
C ASP A 518 -13.97 0.62 -38.87
N SER A 519 -14.83 0.79 -37.86
CA SER A 519 -15.89 1.81 -37.83
C SER A 519 -15.94 2.57 -36.53
N GLY A 520 -15.71 3.88 -36.57
CA GLY A 520 -15.67 4.80 -35.43
C GLY A 520 -17.00 4.90 -34.62
N GLU A 521 -18.12 4.41 -35.16
CA GLU A 521 -19.42 4.42 -34.50
C GLU A 521 -19.57 3.30 -33.45
N GLN A 522 -18.89 2.15 -33.67
CA GLN A 522 -18.89 1.03 -32.72
C GLN A 522 -18.02 1.29 -31.48
N LEU A 523 -16.98 2.15 -31.60
CA LEU A 523 -16.12 2.50 -30.47
C LEU A 523 -16.87 3.28 -29.37
N SER A 524 -17.82 4.13 -29.73
CA SER A 524 -18.60 4.93 -28.77
C SER A 524 -19.61 4.09 -27.98
N VAL A 525 -20.17 3.07 -28.61
CA VAL A 525 -21.13 2.16 -27.95
C VAL A 525 -20.39 1.17 -27.05
N MET A 526 -19.19 0.71 -27.44
CA MET A 526 -18.36 -0.18 -26.62
C MET A 526 -17.74 0.53 -25.42
N ALA A 527 -17.28 1.78 -25.57
CA ALA A 527 -16.83 2.59 -24.44
C ALA A 527 -17.92 2.79 -23.39
N GLY A 528 -19.17 3.03 -23.82
CA GLY A 528 -20.32 3.11 -22.93
C GLY A 528 -20.68 1.79 -22.26
N GLY A 529 -20.47 0.65 -22.93
CA GLY A 529 -20.71 -0.69 -22.40
C GLY A 529 -19.65 -1.12 -21.37
N MET A 530 -18.37 -0.87 -21.66
CA MET A 530 -17.26 -1.16 -20.73
C MET A 530 -17.34 -0.32 -19.46
N THR A 531 -17.74 0.95 -19.55
CA THR A 531 -17.94 1.81 -18.38
C THR A 531 -19.05 1.28 -17.46
N ARG A 532 -20.06 0.61 -18.03
CA ARG A 532 -21.16 0.01 -17.25
C ARG A 532 -20.80 -1.34 -16.63
N MET A 533 -19.92 -2.11 -17.24
CA MET A 533 -19.65 -3.49 -16.83
C MET A 533 -18.44 -3.66 -15.92
N TYR A 534 -17.41 -2.81 -16.05
CA TYR A 534 -16.16 -2.95 -15.32
C TYR A 534 -15.74 -1.73 -14.51
N GLY A 535 -16.50 -0.62 -14.55
CA GLY A 535 -16.06 0.63 -13.92
C GLY A 535 -14.68 1.10 -14.40
N ALA A 536 -14.24 0.61 -15.57
CA ALA A 536 -13.00 1.02 -16.17
C ALA A 536 -13.08 2.50 -16.52
N ALA A 537 -12.02 3.21 -16.22
CA ALA A 537 -11.86 4.62 -16.42
C ALA A 537 -12.46 5.10 -17.74
N THR A 538 -13.36 6.01 -17.61
CA THR A 538 -13.96 6.74 -18.70
C THR A 538 -12.89 7.28 -19.63
N MET A 539 -12.87 6.78 -20.82
CA MET A 539 -12.31 7.52 -21.91
C MET A 539 -13.19 8.74 -22.18
N VAL A 540 -12.63 9.91 -21.91
CA VAL A 540 -13.14 11.23 -22.33
C VAL A 540 -14.67 11.36 -22.33
N GLY A 541 -15.28 11.48 -21.17
CA GLY A 541 -16.64 12.02 -21.06
C GLY A 541 -16.60 13.54 -21.13
N LYS A 542 -17.12 14.13 -22.20
CA LYS A 542 -17.51 15.53 -22.19
C LYS A 542 -18.64 15.68 -21.18
N ASP A 543 -18.44 16.52 -20.17
CA ASP A 543 -19.54 16.99 -19.34
C ASP A 543 -20.42 17.92 -20.21
N GLU A 544 -21.54 17.40 -20.69
CA GLU A 544 -22.43 18.12 -21.60
C GLU A 544 -23.04 19.40 -21.01
N ARG A 545 -22.85 19.64 -19.71
CA ARG A 545 -23.42 20.81 -19.04
C ARG A 545 -22.56 22.08 -19.07
N ASN A 546 -21.23 21.98 -19.23
CA ASN A 546 -20.37 23.17 -19.09
C ASN A 546 -19.25 23.33 -20.13
N GLY A 547 -19.05 22.40 -21.07
CA GLY A 547 -18.03 22.53 -22.14
C GLY A 547 -16.57 22.61 -21.64
N ARG A 548 -16.30 22.34 -20.38
CA ARG A 548 -14.96 22.33 -19.80
C ARG A 548 -14.43 20.89 -19.72
N ILE A 549 -13.27 20.68 -20.30
CA ILE A 549 -12.52 19.43 -20.16
C ILE A 549 -12.02 19.35 -18.72
N ASN A 550 -12.29 18.23 -18.03
CA ASN A 550 -11.75 17.99 -16.70
C ASN A 550 -10.22 17.94 -16.78
N PRO A 551 -9.45 18.84 -16.13
CA PRO A 551 -7.99 18.86 -16.23
C PRO A 551 -7.29 17.60 -15.68
N ALA A 552 -8.01 16.76 -14.93
CA ALA A 552 -7.52 15.44 -14.50
C ALA A 552 -7.51 14.40 -15.64
N LEU A 553 -8.13 14.72 -16.78
CA LEU A 553 -8.27 13.86 -17.95
C LEU A 553 -7.50 14.39 -19.17
N GLU A 554 -6.59 15.38 -19.00
CA GLU A 554 -5.69 15.74 -20.08
C GLU A 554 -4.89 14.51 -20.52
N PRO A 555 -4.88 14.16 -21.82
CA PRO A 555 -4.13 13.01 -22.31
C PRO A 555 -2.65 13.20 -22.01
N ASP A 556 -2.01 12.20 -21.44
CA ASP A 556 -0.55 12.13 -21.38
C ASP A 556 -0.01 12.19 -22.82
N ASP A 557 0.95 13.07 -23.09
CA ASP A 557 1.62 13.15 -24.39
C ASP A 557 2.33 11.83 -24.75
N ASP A 558 2.47 10.91 -23.82
CA ASP A 558 3.09 9.57 -23.98
C ASP A 558 2.09 8.45 -24.35
N LEU A 559 0.79 8.74 -24.56
CA LEU A 559 -0.18 7.70 -24.90
C LEU A 559 -0.28 7.53 -26.43
N PRO A 560 -0.31 6.29 -26.95
CA PRO A 560 -0.51 6.02 -28.40
C PRO A 560 -1.79 6.64 -28.98
N VAL A 561 -2.79 6.91 -28.13
CA VAL A 561 -4.06 7.56 -28.50
C VAL A 561 -3.88 9.03 -28.88
N ALA A 562 -2.91 9.72 -28.27
CA ALA A 562 -2.62 11.11 -28.62
C ALA A 562 -2.06 11.26 -30.05
N GLU A 563 -1.27 10.28 -30.50
CA GLU A 563 -0.76 10.23 -31.87
C GLU A 563 -1.86 9.96 -32.89
N ALA A 564 -2.79 9.05 -32.59
CA ALA A 564 -3.95 8.75 -33.44
C ALA A 564 -4.89 9.96 -33.55
N GLN A 565 -5.09 10.74 -32.49
CA GLN A 565 -5.90 11.95 -32.52
C GLN A 565 -5.24 13.10 -33.29
N ARG A 566 -3.90 13.25 -33.21
CA ARG A 566 -3.16 14.22 -34.02
C ARG A 566 -3.18 13.87 -35.51
N GLN A 567 -3.09 12.59 -35.86
CA GLN A 567 -3.20 12.13 -37.26
C GLN A 567 -4.63 12.33 -37.81
N MET A 568 -5.67 12.11 -37.02
CA MET A 568 -7.06 12.37 -37.41
C MET A 568 -7.35 13.88 -37.59
N GLN A 569 -6.78 14.75 -36.78
CA GLN A 569 -6.90 16.21 -36.97
C GLN A 569 -6.13 16.72 -38.19
N GLN A 570 -5.01 16.11 -38.53
CA GLN A 570 -4.26 16.44 -39.76
C GLN A 570 -4.92 15.91 -41.03
N SER A 571 -5.64 14.81 -40.98
CA SER A 571 -6.38 14.27 -42.12
C SER A 571 -7.72 14.97 -42.38
N ALA A 572 -8.29 15.61 -41.40
CA ALA A 572 -9.54 16.40 -41.53
C ALA A 572 -9.30 17.84 -42.03
N GLY A 573 -8.04 18.31 -42.08
CA GLY A 573 -7.66 19.62 -42.55
C GLY A 573 -7.25 19.72 -44.02
N GLY A 574 -7.29 18.63 -44.80
CA GLY A 574 -6.84 18.58 -46.19
C GLY A 574 -7.95 18.24 -47.18
N GLY A 575 -8.87 19.13 -47.44
CA GLY A 575 -9.90 18.89 -48.48
C GLY A 575 -10.68 20.13 -48.86
N GLY A 576 -10.28 20.78 -49.93
CA GLY A 576 -11.18 21.51 -50.80
C GLY A 576 -11.29 23.00 -50.67
N GLY A 577 -10.40 23.74 -51.31
CA GLY A 577 -10.68 25.13 -51.71
C GLY A 577 -11.51 25.15 -53.01
N VAL A 578 -12.46 26.07 -53.11
CA VAL A 578 -12.79 26.83 -54.35
C VAL A 578 -13.52 28.12 -53.93
N ALA A 579 -13.11 29.16 -54.60
CA ALA A 579 -13.37 30.58 -54.47
C ALA A 579 -14.84 31.05 -54.49
N ALA A 580 -15.09 32.20 -53.80
CA ALA A 580 -15.85 33.33 -54.39
C ALA A 580 -15.53 34.62 -53.65
N GLN A 581 -15.24 35.63 -54.44
CA GLN A 581 -14.91 37.01 -54.12
C GLN A 581 -16.10 37.76 -53.51
N GLY A 582 -15.83 38.71 -52.64
CA GLY A 582 -16.80 39.72 -52.20
C GLY A 582 -16.20 40.72 -51.22
N SER A 583 -15.79 41.86 -51.78
CA SER A 583 -15.23 43.05 -51.15
C SER A 583 -16.12 43.67 -50.08
N VAL A 584 -15.55 44.31 -49.06
CA VAL A 584 -15.65 45.74 -48.69
C VAL A 584 -15.10 45.97 -47.27
N VAL A 585 -14.17 46.92 -47.16
CA VAL A 585 -13.53 47.58 -46.01
C VAL A 585 -14.29 48.91 -45.76
N PRO A 586 -14.12 49.74 -44.74
CA PRO A 586 -13.51 49.64 -43.40
C PRO A 586 -14.33 50.35 -42.26
N GLY A 587 -13.80 50.31 -41.05
CA GLY A 587 -14.28 51.25 -40.03
C GLY A 587 -13.64 51.07 -38.64
N THR A 588 -12.53 51.80 -38.44
CA THR A 588 -12.09 52.55 -37.26
C THR A 588 -12.29 52.00 -35.84
N GLY A 589 -11.15 51.92 -35.11
CA GLY A 589 -11.05 51.78 -33.65
C GLY A 589 -11.42 53.10 -32.88
N PRO A 590 -10.99 53.38 -31.64
CA PRO A 590 -9.85 52.87 -30.88
C PRO A 590 -10.05 52.69 -29.33
N ALA A 591 -9.07 52.08 -28.68
CA ALA A 591 -8.40 52.44 -27.40
C ALA A 591 -9.10 52.43 -26.02
N GLN A 592 -8.41 51.88 -25.09
CA GLN A 592 -7.87 52.23 -23.75
C GLN A 592 -8.20 51.13 -22.72
N ALA A 593 -7.20 50.42 -22.19
CA ALA A 593 -6.29 50.65 -21.09
C ALA A 593 -6.94 50.94 -19.72
N HIS A 594 -6.68 50.04 -18.73
CA HIS A 594 -6.25 50.29 -17.34
C HIS A 594 -6.27 48.97 -16.56
N THR A 595 -5.11 48.48 -16.21
CA THR A 595 -4.35 48.42 -14.94
C THR A 595 -5.08 48.02 -13.66
N ALA A 596 -4.46 46.99 -13.04
CA ALA A 596 -4.14 46.81 -11.63
C ALA A 596 -5.25 46.39 -10.62
N PHE A 597 -5.20 45.31 -10.05
CA PHE A 597 -4.59 44.88 -8.77
C PHE A 597 -4.65 43.34 -8.68
#